data_b096f40d18e40e833040c411af463760
#
_entry.id   b096f40d18e40e833040c411af463760
#
_cell.length_a   1.000
_cell.length_b   1.000
_cell.length_c   1.000
_cell.angle_alpha   90.00
_cell.angle_beta   90.00
_cell.angle_gamma   90.00
#
_symmetry.space_group_name_H-M   'P 1'
#
loop_
_entity.id
_entity.type
_entity.pdbx_description
1 polymer ?
#
loop_
_entity_poly.entity_id
_entity_poly.type
_entity_poly.pdbx_seq_one_letter_code
_entity_poly.pdbx_strand_id
1 'polypeptide(L)'
;QSVPKRMAIISAGVIMNVIFAFVMATVAYMIGVHEVPCIVGGTVVGGAAWTEGLQPGDKVLRIGTVENPRFRDLQTGVTLGDLKDGISFTIRRAKDDRVETVVLKPDTTLGVPMIGVTGPAETQLVSDSGTRPTARWSPARDAKPEFEPGDTIVKINDREIKSYRDIDMVLARYADEPIEVTVSRIVRKAGQPRDDTQKPETTTEAIKVQPTPCRDFGLVMSLGPINAIQNGSPAQASQLKIGDRILSVDGKPVGDPLTLESRLRKRLGKSIELAIEHKSGDSTSLKQITVAPAAPEFTNIVAPISGVPLSSLGIACEVRPVVAVVRENAPAAKLDIQPGDEIVSVKFIPPASQKDSEEDESSSSDAIPFGKKLSWPEFMLEGMLFLAPETNVRFEIKRNGKTHLVELPSIELRDEQGNLVYSSHRGLAFAPIHEFHQAASFSDAVRLGKQETIDSLLLVYRFLRKIGQGQVPLTGVGGPVEIARQAGQAAQHGIGDLLVFLTMLSANLAVLNFLPIPLLDGGHMVFLIYEGVRRKPASERVIIAFTYAGLIFLLTLMLFVLGLDLGLISRR
;
A
#
# COMPACT_ATOMS: atom_id res chain seq x y z
N GLN A 1 -51.26 8.80 17.17
CA GLN A 1 -50.36 7.92 17.94
C GLN A 1 -49.49 8.76 18.86
N SER A 2 -49.18 8.24 20.05
CA SER A 2 -48.24 8.91 20.97
C SER A 2 -46.82 9.01 20.38
N VAL A 3 -46.09 10.06 20.75
CA VAL A 3 -44.70 10.28 20.27
C VAL A 3 -43.81 9.04 20.45
N PRO A 4 -43.78 8.33 21.59
CA PRO A 4 -42.99 7.12 21.76
C PRO A 4 -43.35 5.99 20.78
N LYS A 5 -44.65 5.81 20.46
CA LYS A 5 -45.06 4.79 19.46
C LYS A 5 -44.54 5.13 18.06
N ARG A 6 -44.57 6.41 17.66
CA ARG A 6 -44.06 6.85 16.37
C ARG A 6 -42.52 6.72 16.31
N MET A 7 -41.84 7.05 17.41
CA MET A 7 -40.37 6.84 17.52
C MET A 7 -40.00 5.35 17.36
N ALA A 8 -40.75 4.44 18.02
CA ALA A 8 -40.51 3.00 17.90
C ALA A 8 -40.69 2.50 16.45
N ILE A 9 -41.72 3.01 15.73
CA ILE A 9 -42.01 2.62 14.34
C ILE A 9 -40.86 3.07 13.42
N ILE A 10 -40.37 4.31 13.57
CA ILE A 10 -39.24 4.84 12.77
C ILE A 10 -37.96 4.08 13.10
N SER A 11 -37.69 3.82 14.39
CA SER A 11 -36.48 3.07 14.77
C SER A 11 -36.50 1.61 14.31
N ALA A 12 -37.68 1.05 13.99
CA ALA A 12 -37.79 -0.35 13.58
C ALA A 12 -36.97 -0.65 12.33
N GLY A 13 -36.87 0.27 11.36
CA GLY A 13 -36.07 0.12 10.16
C GLY A 13 -34.59 -0.03 10.47
N VAL A 14 -34.07 0.84 11.33
CA VAL A 14 -32.66 0.79 11.80
C VAL A 14 -32.40 -0.49 12.58
N ILE A 15 -33.28 -0.85 13.51
CA ILE A 15 -33.14 -2.07 14.32
C ILE A 15 -33.17 -3.32 13.43
N MET A 16 -34.04 -3.37 12.42
CA MET A 16 -34.10 -4.49 11.48
C MET A 16 -32.83 -4.63 10.67
N ASN A 17 -32.18 -3.52 10.26
CA ASN A 17 -30.90 -3.56 9.58
C ASN A 17 -29.79 -4.14 10.48
N VAL A 18 -29.78 -3.80 11.77
CA VAL A 18 -28.81 -4.39 12.73
C VAL A 18 -29.08 -5.88 12.94
N ILE A 19 -30.36 -6.28 13.08
CA ILE A 19 -30.74 -7.70 13.21
C ILE A 19 -30.35 -8.46 11.94
N PHE A 20 -30.64 -7.92 10.77
CA PHE A 20 -30.28 -8.51 9.48
C PHE A 20 -28.77 -8.68 9.35
N ALA A 21 -27.98 -7.65 9.68
CA ALA A 21 -26.52 -7.71 9.70
C ALA A 21 -26.04 -8.85 10.60
N PHE A 22 -26.56 -8.97 11.82
CA PHE A 22 -26.21 -10.02 12.76
C PHE A 22 -26.53 -11.43 12.24
N VAL A 23 -27.71 -11.61 11.65
CA VAL A 23 -28.12 -12.90 11.08
C VAL A 23 -27.24 -13.27 9.90
N MET A 24 -26.97 -12.33 8.98
CA MET A 24 -26.10 -12.57 7.81
C MET A 24 -24.69 -12.94 8.25
N ALA A 25 -24.10 -12.20 9.20
CA ALA A 25 -22.78 -12.50 9.73
C ALA A 25 -22.75 -13.90 10.41
N THR A 26 -23.76 -14.23 11.21
CA THR A 26 -23.83 -15.56 11.86
C THR A 26 -23.88 -16.68 10.82
N VAL A 27 -24.70 -16.54 9.79
CA VAL A 27 -24.80 -17.52 8.70
C VAL A 27 -23.49 -17.57 7.89
N ALA A 28 -22.85 -16.43 7.63
CA ALA A 28 -21.58 -16.37 6.94
C ALA A 28 -20.51 -17.22 7.65
N TYR A 29 -20.34 -17.05 8.96
CA TYR A 29 -19.37 -17.84 9.74
C TYR A 29 -19.75 -19.30 9.90
N MET A 30 -21.04 -19.66 9.79
CA MET A 30 -21.45 -21.07 9.72
C MET A 30 -21.04 -21.72 8.40
N ILE A 31 -21.13 -21.00 7.29
CA ILE A 31 -20.71 -21.47 5.97
C ILE A 31 -19.18 -21.47 5.87
N GLY A 32 -18.54 -20.44 6.42
CA GLY A 32 -17.12 -20.13 6.35
C GLY A 32 -16.85 -18.92 5.47
N VAL A 33 -15.85 -18.16 5.83
CA VAL A 33 -15.43 -16.90 5.20
C VAL A 33 -13.92 -16.92 4.94
N HIS A 34 -13.48 -16.18 3.93
CA HIS A 34 -12.05 -16.00 3.67
C HIS A 34 -11.58 -14.71 4.35
N GLU A 35 -10.61 -14.84 5.22
CA GLU A 35 -10.02 -13.72 5.96
C GLU A 35 -8.54 -13.58 5.62
N VAL A 36 -8.07 -12.34 5.47
CA VAL A 36 -6.65 -12.07 5.31
C VAL A 36 -6.02 -12.04 6.72
N PRO A 37 -5.09 -12.95 7.04
CA PRO A 37 -4.44 -12.97 8.35
C PRO A 37 -3.60 -11.72 8.57
N CYS A 38 -3.47 -11.31 9.83
CA CYS A 38 -2.65 -10.13 10.18
C CYS A 38 -1.16 -10.51 10.20
N ILE A 39 -0.61 -10.71 9.01
CA ILE A 39 0.80 -11.01 8.77
C ILE A 39 1.41 -9.86 7.98
N VAL A 40 2.63 -9.49 8.30
CA VAL A 40 3.41 -8.48 7.58
C VAL A 40 3.83 -9.06 6.23
N GLY A 41 3.37 -8.50 5.12
CA GLY A 41 3.81 -8.86 3.78
C GLY A 41 5.13 -8.20 3.40
N GLY A 42 5.28 -6.93 3.75
CA GLY A 42 6.48 -6.12 3.55
C GLY A 42 6.38 -4.82 4.33
N THR A 43 7.48 -4.06 4.36
CA THR A 43 7.52 -2.78 5.07
C THR A 43 8.02 -1.65 4.16
N VAL A 44 7.38 -0.48 4.27
CA VAL A 44 7.76 0.72 3.55
C VAL A 44 8.96 1.37 4.23
N VAL A 45 10.00 1.62 3.45
CA VAL A 45 11.25 2.25 3.92
C VAL A 45 10.98 3.60 4.59
N GLY A 46 11.50 3.77 5.79
CA GLY A 46 11.29 4.96 6.60
C GLY A 46 9.96 5.01 7.33
N GLY A 47 9.04 4.06 7.09
CA GLY A 47 7.79 3.92 7.84
C GLY A 47 8.01 3.38 9.26
N ALA A 48 7.01 3.54 10.13
CA ALA A 48 7.10 3.13 11.53
C ALA A 48 7.42 1.63 11.69
N ALA A 49 6.78 0.76 10.89
CA ALA A 49 7.03 -0.68 10.93
C ALA A 49 8.46 -1.03 10.49
N TRP A 50 8.97 -0.36 9.45
CA TRP A 50 10.34 -0.55 8.98
C TRP A 50 11.37 -0.09 10.03
N THR A 51 11.13 1.07 10.65
CA THR A 51 12.02 1.62 11.70
C THR A 51 12.09 0.68 12.91
N GLU A 52 10.97 0.12 13.34
CA GLU A 52 10.91 -0.86 14.44
C GLU A 52 11.34 -2.28 14.03
N GLY A 53 11.83 -2.45 12.80
CA GLY A 53 12.41 -3.69 12.30
C GLY A 53 11.38 -4.82 12.12
N LEU A 54 10.11 -4.50 11.80
CA LEU A 54 9.15 -5.52 11.38
C LEU A 54 9.60 -6.11 10.05
N GLN A 55 9.38 -7.42 9.89
CA GLN A 55 9.85 -8.18 8.74
C GLN A 55 8.69 -8.92 8.06
N PRO A 56 8.82 -9.22 6.75
CA PRO A 56 7.87 -10.10 6.06
C PRO A 56 7.70 -11.41 6.82
N GLY A 57 6.45 -11.85 7.00
CA GLY A 57 6.08 -13.05 7.73
C GLY A 57 5.83 -12.85 9.23
N ASP A 58 6.19 -11.71 9.83
CA ASP A 58 5.85 -11.42 11.24
C ASP A 58 4.33 -11.40 11.42
N LYS A 59 3.82 -12.15 12.42
CA LYS A 59 2.39 -12.25 12.70
C LYS A 59 1.99 -11.31 13.83
N VAL A 60 1.01 -10.46 13.59
CA VAL A 60 0.44 -9.58 14.61
C VAL A 60 -0.58 -10.36 15.44
N LEU A 61 -0.31 -10.51 16.72
CA LEU A 61 -1.15 -11.24 17.68
C LEU A 61 -2.15 -10.32 18.39
N ARG A 62 -1.79 -9.03 18.57
CA ARG A 62 -2.66 -8.05 19.23
C ARG A 62 -2.35 -6.64 18.78
N ILE A 63 -3.38 -5.83 18.62
CA ILE A 63 -3.31 -4.39 18.33
C ILE A 63 -4.08 -3.65 19.42
N GLY A 64 -3.37 -2.97 20.33
CA GLY A 64 -3.99 -2.36 21.51
C GLY A 64 -4.78 -3.37 22.33
N THR A 65 -6.11 -3.29 22.29
CA THR A 65 -7.04 -4.19 22.99
C THR A 65 -7.61 -5.30 22.10
N VAL A 66 -7.35 -5.28 20.78
CA VAL A 66 -7.86 -6.26 19.81
C VAL A 66 -6.92 -7.46 19.77
N GLU A 67 -7.40 -8.64 20.17
CA GLU A 67 -6.66 -9.90 20.08
C GLU A 67 -6.94 -10.63 18.77
N ASN A 68 -5.94 -11.34 18.23
CA ASN A 68 -6.00 -12.08 16.97
C ASN A 68 -6.62 -11.24 15.84
N PRO A 69 -6.06 -10.05 15.55
CA PRO A 69 -6.61 -9.15 14.55
C PRO A 69 -6.48 -9.77 13.16
N ARG A 70 -7.41 -9.42 12.28
CA ARG A 70 -7.29 -9.62 10.82
C ARG A 70 -6.53 -8.45 10.20
N PHE A 71 -6.08 -8.59 8.98
CA PHE A 71 -5.36 -7.51 8.30
C PHE A 71 -6.20 -6.23 8.17
N ARG A 72 -7.51 -6.36 7.96
CA ARG A 72 -8.44 -5.20 7.96
C ARG A 72 -8.52 -4.50 9.32
N ASP A 73 -8.37 -5.23 10.42
CA ASP A 73 -8.38 -4.65 11.77
C ASP A 73 -7.10 -3.81 12.00
N LEU A 74 -5.97 -4.23 11.41
CA LEU A 74 -4.74 -3.44 11.37
C LEU A 74 -4.97 -2.13 10.60
N GLN A 75 -5.49 -2.20 9.38
CA GLN A 75 -5.78 -1.01 8.58
C GLN A 75 -6.74 -0.06 9.32
N THR A 76 -7.82 -0.59 9.90
CA THR A 76 -8.81 0.17 10.67
C THR A 76 -8.21 0.74 11.95
N GLY A 77 -7.45 -0.05 12.70
CA GLY A 77 -6.80 0.36 13.95
C GLY A 77 -5.80 1.49 13.75
N VAL A 78 -5.04 1.44 12.66
CA VAL A 78 -4.09 2.49 12.29
C VAL A 78 -4.80 3.75 11.77
N THR A 79 -5.77 3.60 10.87
CA THR A 79 -6.44 4.74 10.25
C THR A 79 -7.39 5.46 11.20
N LEU A 80 -8.08 4.72 12.09
CA LEU A 80 -9.16 5.23 12.93
C LEU A 80 -8.83 5.25 14.44
N GLY A 81 -7.64 4.78 14.83
CA GLY A 81 -7.16 4.73 16.22
C GLY A 81 -6.73 6.07 16.80
N ASP A 82 -6.29 6.06 18.06
CA ASP A 82 -5.61 7.20 18.68
C ASP A 82 -4.15 7.23 18.24
N LEU A 83 -3.74 8.35 17.60
CA LEU A 83 -2.46 8.47 16.92
C LEU A 83 -1.38 9.20 17.72
N LYS A 84 -1.74 9.81 18.88
CA LYS A 84 -0.84 10.72 19.59
C LYS A 84 0.31 9.98 20.26
N ASP A 85 0.00 8.89 20.96
CA ASP A 85 0.96 8.15 21.79
C ASP A 85 1.52 6.91 21.08
N GLY A 86 1.13 6.67 19.84
CA GLY A 86 1.44 5.45 19.10
C GLY A 86 0.51 4.30 19.47
N ILE A 87 0.57 3.23 18.69
CA ILE A 87 -0.27 2.04 18.83
C ILE A 87 0.61 0.87 19.24
N SER A 88 0.23 0.17 20.31
CA SER A 88 0.96 -1.01 20.81
C SER A 88 0.58 -2.24 19.98
N PHE A 89 1.59 -2.95 19.46
CA PHE A 89 1.46 -4.19 18.68
C PHE A 89 2.19 -5.31 19.42
N THR A 90 1.52 -6.42 19.71
CA THR A 90 2.17 -7.65 20.10
C THR A 90 2.36 -8.50 18.86
N ILE A 91 3.61 -8.80 18.52
CA ILE A 91 3.99 -9.52 17.30
C ILE A 91 4.74 -10.80 17.63
N ARG A 92 4.57 -11.81 16.77
CA ARG A 92 5.38 -13.02 16.76
C ARG A 92 6.34 -12.92 15.56
N ARG A 93 7.63 -12.95 15.85
CA ARG A 93 8.66 -12.87 14.82
C ARG A 93 8.71 -14.15 13.98
N ALA A 94 8.71 -14.02 12.66
CA ALA A 94 8.79 -15.17 11.75
C ALA A 94 10.17 -15.87 11.77
N LYS A 95 11.22 -15.18 12.22
CA LYS A 95 12.59 -15.69 12.23
C LYS A 95 12.85 -16.72 13.34
N ASP A 96 12.35 -16.47 14.53
CA ASP A 96 12.71 -17.20 15.76
C ASP A 96 11.51 -17.51 16.68
N ASP A 97 10.29 -17.25 16.19
CA ASP A 97 9.00 -17.45 16.89
C ASP A 97 8.85 -16.63 18.20
N ARG A 98 9.76 -15.69 18.44
CA ARG A 98 9.75 -14.83 19.63
C ARG A 98 8.56 -13.89 19.60
N VAL A 99 7.89 -13.76 20.74
CA VAL A 99 6.80 -12.80 20.94
C VAL A 99 7.32 -11.57 21.65
N GLU A 100 7.06 -10.41 21.08
CA GLU A 100 7.45 -9.12 21.66
C GLU A 100 6.39 -8.05 21.41
N THR A 101 6.50 -6.95 22.13
CA THR A 101 5.60 -5.80 21.96
C THR A 101 6.39 -4.60 21.46
N VAL A 102 5.92 -4.01 20.36
CA VAL A 102 6.46 -2.80 19.75
C VAL A 102 5.40 -1.71 19.73
N VAL A 103 5.82 -0.45 19.80
CA VAL A 103 4.90 0.69 19.70
C VAL A 103 5.17 1.38 18.35
N LEU A 104 4.18 1.35 17.47
CA LEU A 104 4.27 1.98 16.15
C LEU A 104 3.55 3.33 16.18
N LYS A 105 4.25 4.38 15.75
CA LYS A 105 3.67 5.71 15.61
C LYS A 105 3.33 5.95 14.13
N PRO A 106 2.03 5.99 13.77
CA PRO A 106 1.65 6.18 12.38
C PRO A 106 2.13 7.51 11.80
N ASP A 107 2.57 7.48 10.54
CA ASP A 107 2.83 8.68 9.75
C ASP A 107 1.51 9.23 9.21
N THR A 108 1.31 10.54 9.35
CA THR A 108 0.12 11.26 8.89
C THR A 108 0.42 12.24 7.74
N THR A 109 1.63 12.25 7.23
CA THR A 109 2.12 13.23 6.23
C THR A 109 1.29 13.18 4.93
N LEU A 110 0.82 11.98 4.55
CA LEU A 110 -0.01 11.78 3.35
C LEU A 110 -1.52 11.98 3.59
N GLY A 111 -1.90 12.46 4.78
CA GLY A 111 -3.30 12.73 5.15
C GLY A 111 -4.07 11.51 5.66
N VAL A 112 -3.63 10.29 5.36
CA VAL A 112 -4.15 9.04 5.94
C VAL A 112 -3.06 8.45 6.83
N PRO A 113 -3.37 8.14 8.11
CA PRO A 113 -2.40 7.53 9.01
C PRO A 113 -1.92 6.17 8.49
N MET A 114 -0.61 5.95 8.41
CA MET A 114 0.01 4.72 7.93
C MET A 114 1.17 4.29 8.82
N ILE A 115 1.35 2.99 9.02
CA ILE A 115 2.53 2.41 9.68
C ILE A 115 3.53 1.82 8.69
N GLY A 116 3.18 1.82 7.40
CA GLY A 116 4.04 1.32 6.34
C GLY A 116 4.14 -0.22 6.30
N VAL A 117 3.03 -0.94 6.44
CA VAL A 117 2.93 -2.41 6.29
C VAL A 117 2.08 -2.74 5.07
N THR A 118 2.52 -3.69 4.25
CA THR A 118 1.73 -4.27 3.15
C THR A 118 1.09 -5.59 3.57
N GLY A 119 0.02 -5.99 2.87
CA GLY A 119 -0.66 -7.27 3.08
C GLY A 119 0.23 -8.47 2.73
N PRO A 120 -0.03 -9.62 3.36
CA PRO A 120 0.69 -10.85 3.08
C PRO A 120 0.32 -11.42 1.71
N ALA A 121 1.29 -12.08 1.07
CA ALA A 121 1.10 -12.76 -0.20
C ALA A 121 1.40 -14.25 -0.08
N GLU A 122 0.79 -15.05 -0.97
CA GLU A 122 1.07 -16.46 -1.15
C GLU A 122 2.33 -16.69 -1.99
N THR A 123 2.77 -17.94 -2.10
CA THR A 123 3.77 -18.33 -3.09
C THR A 123 3.16 -18.56 -4.47
N GLN A 124 1.83 -18.50 -4.57
CA GLN A 124 1.08 -18.62 -5.80
C GLN A 124 0.97 -17.26 -6.51
N LEU A 125 1.13 -17.29 -7.83
CA LEU A 125 0.89 -16.13 -8.68
C LEU A 125 -0.62 -15.89 -8.86
N VAL A 126 -1.00 -14.64 -9.11
CA VAL A 126 -2.41 -14.27 -9.34
C VAL A 126 -3.04 -15.13 -10.44
N SER A 127 -4.30 -15.52 -10.22
CA SER A 127 -5.07 -16.40 -11.12
C SER A 127 -6.40 -15.80 -11.57
N ASP A 128 -6.70 -14.55 -11.17
CA ASP A 128 -7.96 -13.90 -11.51
C ASP A 128 -8.11 -13.71 -13.02
N SER A 129 -9.33 -13.89 -13.51
CA SER A 129 -9.65 -13.74 -14.92
C SER A 129 -9.33 -12.31 -15.39
N GLY A 130 -8.45 -12.20 -16.37
CA GLY A 130 -7.98 -10.92 -16.91
C GLY A 130 -6.71 -10.36 -16.27
N THR A 131 -6.28 -10.86 -15.11
CA THR A 131 -5.02 -10.45 -14.48
C THR A 131 -3.88 -11.36 -14.93
N ARG A 132 -2.82 -10.79 -15.46
CA ARG A 132 -1.63 -11.56 -15.82
C ARG A 132 -0.71 -11.70 -14.61
N PRO A 133 -0.04 -12.87 -14.44
CA PRO A 133 0.84 -13.12 -13.29
C PRO A 133 2.16 -12.35 -13.35
N THR A 134 2.41 -11.64 -14.46
CA THR A 134 3.65 -10.90 -14.69
C THR A 134 3.38 -9.47 -15.15
N ALA A 135 4.13 -8.52 -14.63
CA ALA A 135 4.06 -7.13 -15.07
C ALA A 135 4.50 -7.01 -16.55
N ARG A 136 3.85 -6.13 -17.29
CA ARG A 136 4.25 -5.81 -18.67
C ARG A 136 5.66 -5.24 -18.66
N TRP A 137 6.47 -5.60 -19.64
CA TRP A 137 7.87 -5.13 -19.78
C TRP A 137 8.81 -5.57 -18.64
N SER A 138 8.48 -6.64 -17.93
CA SER A 138 9.31 -7.19 -16.89
C SER A 138 10.12 -8.41 -17.37
N PRO A 139 11.27 -8.72 -16.73
CA PRO A 139 12.01 -9.94 -17.00
C PRO A 139 11.19 -11.23 -16.80
N ALA A 140 10.25 -11.24 -15.85
CA ALA A 140 9.34 -12.38 -15.68
C ALA A 140 8.39 -12.54 -16.86
N ARG A 141 8.00 -11.45 -17.53
CA ARG A 141 7.15 -11.48 -18.72
C ARG A 141 7.87 -12.05 -19.95
N ASP A 142 9.17 -11.75 -20.07
CA ASP A 142 10.00 -12.17 -21.19
C ASP A 142 10.60 -13.56 -21.00
N ALA A 143 10.43 -14.15 -19.79
CA ALA A 143 10.95 -15.46 -19.45
C ALA A 143 10.34 -16.58 -20.29
N LYS A 144 11.14 -17.59 -20.60
CA LYS A 144 10.74 -18.79 -21.32
C LYS A 144 11.21 -20.03 -20.56
N PRO A 145 10.30 -20.99 -20.27
CA PRO A 145 8.83 -20.96 -20.51
C PRO A 145 8.12 -19.79 -19.81
N GLU A 146 6.89 -19.46 -20.23
CA GLU A 146 6.11 -18.35 -19.66
C GLU A 146 5.50 -18.76 -18.30
N PHE A 147 5.38 -17.81 -17.39
CA PHE A 147 4.56 -17.96 -16.18
C PHE A 147 3.08 -17.97 -16.53
N GLU A 148 2.33 -18.88 -15.91
CA GLU A 148 0.88 -18.98 -16.07
C GLU A 148 0.13 -18.52 -14.82
N PRO A 149 -1.12 -18.02 -14.97
CA PRO A 149 -1.97 -17.68 -13.83
C PRO A 149 -2.17 -18.88 -12.90
N GLY A 150 -1.88 -18.69 -11.61
CA GLY A 150 -1.99 -19.75 -10.60
C GLY A 150 -0.78 -20.65 -10.44
N ASP A 151 0.33 -20.39 -11.16
CA ASP A 151 1.60 -21.06 -10.90
C ASP A 151 2.01 -20.85 -9.44
N THR A 152 2.41 -21.92 -8.75
CA THR A 152 2.91 -21.86 -7.38
C THR A 152 4.42 -22.00 -7.37
N ILE A 153 5.14 -21.03 -6.85
CA ILE A 153 6.60 -21.09 -6.74
C ILE A 153 6.96 -22.05 -5.60
N VAL A 154 7.70 -23.11 -5.93
CA VAL A 154 8.10 -24.16 -4.98
C VAL A 154 9.61 -24.14 -4.71
N LYS A 155 10.41 -23.57 -5.63
CA LYS A 155 11.87 -23.49 -5.48
C LYS A 155 12.41 -22.26 -6.25
N ILE A 156 13.44 -21.60 -5.72
CA ILE A 156 14.22 -20.61 -6.47
C ILE A 156 15.69 -20.93 -6.28
N ASN A 157 16.42 -21.14 -7.38
CA ASN A 157 17.76 -21.70 -7.39
C ASN A 157 17.77 -23.01 -6.58
N ASP A 158 18.63 -23.14 -5.56
CA ASP A 158 18.70 -24.32 -4.70
C ASP A 158 17.84 -24.24 -3.44
N ARG A 159 17.09 -23.15 -3.25
CA ARG A 159 16.29 -22.92 -2.04
C ARG A 159 14.83 -23.33 -2.23
N GLU A 160 14.33 -24.22 -1.38
CA GLU A 160 12.89 -24.50 -1.27
C GLU A 160 12.15 -23.27 -0.76
N ILE A 161 10.97 -23.01 -1.35
CA ILE A 161 10.08 -21.90 -1.03
C ILE A 161 8.86 -22.44 -0.29
N LYS A 162 8.66 -21.98 0.95
CA LYS A 162 7.54 -22.35 1.81
C LYS A 162 6.60 -21.18 2.08
N SER A 163 7.08 -19.97 1.90
CA SER A 163 6.35 -18.72 2.19
C SER A 163 6.80 -17.60 1.26
N TYR A 164 5.99 -16.54 1.18
CA TYR A 164 6.38 -15.32 0.47
C TYR A 164 7.66 -14.69 1.07
N ARG A 165 7.85 -14.81 2.39
CA ARG A 165 9.10 -14.41 3.06
C ARG A 165 10.34 -15.04 2.41
N ASP A 166 10.28 -16.33 2.05
CA ASP A 166 11.41 -17.01 1.41
C ASP A 166 11.69 -16.44 0.02
N ILE A 167 10.63 -16.13 -0.74
CA ILE A 167 10.74 -15.46 -2.05
C ILE A 167 11.43 -14.11 -1.89
N ASP A 168 10.94 -13.29 -0.98
CA ASP A 168 11.45 -11.95 -0.75
C ASP A 168 12.94 -11.95 -0.36
N MET A 169 13.35 -12.87 0.53
CA MET A 169 14.76 -13.06 0.90
C MET A 169 15.65 -13.44 -0.29
N VAL A 170 15.15 -14.32 -1.18
CA VAL A 170 15.92 -14.71 -2.37
C VAL A 170 16.03 -13.56 -3.34
N LEU A 171 14.94 -12.83 -3.58
CA LEU A 171 14.94 -11.66 -4.47
C LEU A 171 15.87 -10.55 -3.96
N ALA A 172 15.90 -10.31 -2.65
CA ALA A 172 16.82 -9.35 -2.04
C ALA A 172 18.29 -9.76 -2.22
N ARG A 173 18.58 -11.06 -2.08
CA ARG A 173 19.94 -11.61 -2.16
C ARG A 173 20.48 -11.60 -3.59
N TYR A 174 19.69 -12.05 -4.57
CA TYR A 174 20.08 -12.23 -5.97
C TYR A 174 19.53 -11.12 -6.86
N ALA A 175 19.51 -9.87 -6.37
CA ALA A 175 18.96 -8.73 -7.11
C ALA A 175 19.64 -8.51 -8.47
N ASP A 176 20.95 -8.73 -8.55
CA ASP A 176 21.83 -8.50 -9.71
C ASP A 176 22.19 -9.76 -10.50
N GLU A 177 21.66 -10.93 -10.11
CA GLU A 177 21.92 -12.21 -10.77
C GLU A 177 20.65 -12.79 -11.40
N PRO A 178 20.77 -13.57 -12.50
CA PRO A 178 19.67 -14.41 -12.98
C PRO A 178 19.26 -15.44 -11.93
N ILE A 179 17.96 -15.71 -11.82
CA ILE A 179 17.41 -16.72 -10.94
C ILE A 179 16.66 -17.78 -11.74
N GLU A 180 16.67 -19.02 -11.25
CA GLU A 180 15.87 -20.12 -11.77
C GLU A 180 14.70 -20.38 -10.83
N VAL A 181 13.49 -20.11 -11.30
CA VAL A 181 12.24 -20.26 -10.55
C VAL A 181 11.57 -21.56 -10.97
N THR A 182 11.43 -22.51 -10.05
CA THR A 182 10.65 -23.75 -10.27
C THR A 182 9.23 -23.51 -9.80
N VAL A 183 8.27 -23.65 -10.71
CA VAL A 183 6.84 -23.53 -10.42
C VAL A 183 6.18 -24.91 -10.43
N SER A 184 5.16 -25.09 -9.59
CA SER A 184 4.18 -26.18 -9.66
C SER A 184 2.93 -25.65 -10.36
N ARG A 185 2.57 -26.28 -11.48
CA ARG A 185 1.46 -25.88 -12.35
C ARG A 185 0.38 -26.94 -12.35
N ILE A 186 -0.88 -26.55 -12.18
CA ILE A 186 -2.03 -27.46 -12.23
C ILE A 186 -2.31 -27.82 -13.69
N VAL A 187 -2.27 -29.12 -14.00
CA VAL A 187 -2.63 -29.62 -15.33
C VAL A 187 -4.14 -29.63 -15.46
N ARG A 188 -4.68 -28.73 -16.30
CA ARG A 188 -6.10 -28.71 -16.63
C ARG A 188 -6.34 -29.51 -17.90
N LYS A 189 -7.05 -30.63 -17.81
CA LYS A 189 -7.54 -31.35 -19.00
C LYS A 189 -8.76 -30.61 -19.55
N ALA A 190 -8.68 -30.17 -20.79
CA ALA A 190 -9.78 -29.46 -21.44
C ALA A 190 -11.07 -30.30 -21.41
N GLY A 191 -12.17 -29.73 -20.88
CA GLY A 191 -13.49 -30.35 -20.87
C GLY A 191 -13.85 -31.17 -19.64
N GLN A 192 -13.00 -31.29 -18.61
CA GLN A 192 -13.40 -31.91 -17.34
C GLN A 192 -14.01 -30.88 -16.37
N PRO A 193 -15.18 -31.17 -15.78
CA PRO A 193 -15.71 -30.36 -14.68
C PRO A 193 -14.75 -30.38 -13.48
N ARG A 194 -14.76 -29.30 -12.71
CA ARG A 194 -13.97 -29.20 -11.48
C ARG A 194 -14.44 -30.26 -10.48
N ASP A 195 -13.62 -31.25 -10.23
CA ASP A 195 -13.83 -32.25 -9.18
C ASP A 195 -12.97 -31.85 -7.96
N ASP A 196 -13.57 -31.11 -7.06
CA ASP A 196 -12.92 -30.58 -5.85
C ASP A 196 -12.57 -31.70 -4.84
N THR A 197 -12.92 -32.97 -5.13
CA THR A 197 -12.62 -34.13 -4.26
C THR A 197 -11.29 -34.80 -4.59
N GLN A 198 -10.70 -34.55 -5.77
CA GLN A 198 -9.43 -35.13 -6.18
C GLN A 198 -8.29 -34.12 -6.11
N LYS A 199 -7.14 -34.55 -5.60
CA LYS A 199 -5.92 -33.74 -5.61
C LYS A 199 -5.54 -33.45 -7.07
N PRO A 200 -5.40 -32.17 -7.47
CA PRO A 200 -5.09 -31.85 -8.85
C PRO A 200 -3.74 -32.44 -9.27
N GLU A 201 -3.70 -32.91 -10.50
CA GLU A 201 -2.44 -33.37 -11.13
C GLU A 201 -1.58 -32.13 -11.38
N THR A 202 -0.33 -32.12 -10.90
CA THR A 202 0.60 -30.99 -11.04
C THR A 202 1.85 -31.42 -11.81
N THR A 203 2.36 -30.49 -12.62
CA THR A 203 3.69 -30.60 -13.25
C THR A 203 4.61 -29.52 -12.66
N THR A 204 5.92 -29.77 -12.71
CA THR A 204 6.92 -28.76 -12.31
C THR A 204 7.66 -28.26 -13.54
N GLU A 205 7.89 -26.96 -13.60
CA GLU A 205 8.60 -26.29 -14.68
C GLU A 205 9.64 -25.32 -14.12
N ALA A 206 10.84 -25.31 -14.72
CA ALA A 206 11.93 -24.40 -14.33
C ALA A 206 12.00 -23.23 -15.32
N ILE A 207 11.93 -22.02 -14.80
CA ILE A 207 11.85 -20.78 -15.57
C ILE A 207 13.01 -19.86 -15.17
N LYS A 208 13.85 -19.52 -16.14
CA LYS A 208 14.97 -18.60 -15.89
C LYS A 208 14.53 -17.15 -16.05
N VAL A 209 14.72 -16.35 -14.99
CA VAL A 209 14.32 -14.94 -14.94
C VAL A 209 15.57 -14.06 -14.81
N GLN A 210 15.71 -13.09 -15.72
CA GLN A 210 16.83 -12.13 -15.72
C GLN A 210 16.65 -11.07 -14.62
N PRO A 211 17.73 -10.41 -14.17
CA PRO A 211 17.63 -9.27 -13.27
C PRO A 211 17.01 -8.05 -13.98
N THR A 212 16.30 -7.21 -13.22
CA THR A 212 15.64 -6.00 -13.73
C THR A 212 16.58 -4.82 -13.63
N PRO A 213 17.08 -4.24 -14.73
CA PRO A 213 17.94 -3.07 -14.67
C PRO A 213 17.15 -1.84 -14.21
N CYS A 214 17.72 -1.05 -13.31
CA CYS A 214 17.19 0.25 -12.95
C CYS A 214 17.37 1.24 -14.10
N ARG A 215 16.53 2.27 -14.14
CA ARG A 215 16.53 3.32 -15.17
C ARG A 215 17.17 4.61 -14.67
N ASP A 216 17.64 5.45 -15.60
CA ASP A 216 18.28 6.74 -15.35
C ASP A 216 17.98 7.71 -16.51
N PHE A 217 18.27 8.99 -16.28
CA PHE A 217 18.21 10.08 -17.26
C PHE A 217 19.56 10.82 -17.37
N GLY A 218 20.51 10.45 -16.54
CA GLY A 218 21.77 11.18 -16.33
C GLY A 218 21.64 12.37 -15.41
N LEU A 219 20.61 12.39 -14.57
CA LEU A 219 20.36 13.41 -13.56
C LEU A 219 20.75 12.86 -12.18
N VAL A 220 21.81 13.40 -11.61
CA VAL A 220 22.26 13.04 -10.26
C VAL A 220 21.72 14.05 -9.26
N MET A 221 21.01 13.58 -8.25
CA MET A 221 20.51 14.40 -7.13
C MET A 221 21.49 14.38 -5.97
N SER A 222 21.41 15.38 -5.09
CA SER A 222 22.20 15.39 -3.85
C SER A 222 21.61 14.44 -2.82
N LEU A 223 22.47 13.64 -2.18
CA LEU A 223 22.10 12.91 -0.98
C LEU A 223 21.87 13.90 0.18
N GLY A 224 20.68 13.87 0.73
CA GLY A 224 20.27 14.64 1.89
C GLY A 224 20.64 13.94 3.21
N PRO A 225 20.07 14.43 4.33
CA PRO A 225 20.28 13.83 5.63
C PRO A 225 19.59 12.47 5.75
N ILE A 226 20.08 11.67 6.69
CA ILE A 226 19.43 10.44 7.14
C ILE A 226 18.08 10.82 7.74
N ASN A 227 16.98 10.29 7.20
CA ASN A 227 15.64 10.54 7.67
C ASN A 227 15.03 9.36 8.44
N ALA A 228 15.60 8.14 8.30
CA ALA A 228 15.21 6.98 9.09
C ALA A 228 16.39 6.03 9.34
N ILE A 229 16.37 5.34 10.50
CA ILE A 229 17.33 4.30 10.87
C ILE A 229 16.52 3.11 11.39
N GLN A 230 16.81 1.93 10.87
CA GLN A 230 16.15 0.69 11.25
C GLN A 230 16.74 0.14 12.55
N ASN A 231 15.88 -0.26 13.48
CA ASN A 231 16.30 -0.90 14.73
C ASN A 231 17.01 -2.24 14.45
N GLY A 232 18.11 -2.48 15.18
CA GLY A 232 18.97 -3.66 14.99
C GLY A 232 19.90 -3.61 13.79
N SER A 233 19.95 -2.49 13.04
CA SER A 233 20.79 -2.32 11.86
C SER A 233 22.25 -1.98 12.17
N PRO A 234 23.17 -2.16 11.20
CA PRO A 234 24.57 -1.69 11.33
C PRO A 234 24.67 -0.21 11.66
N ALA A 235 23.79 0.62 11.10
CA ALA A 235 23.79 2.07 11.35
C ALA A 235 23.44 2.39 12.81
N GLN A 236 22.45 1.72 13.39
CA GLN A 236 22.10 1.90 14.80
C GLN A 236 23.29 1.54 15.72
N ALA A 237 23.99 0.45 15.41
CA ALA A 237 25.16 0.02 16.17
C ALA A 237 26.35 0.97 16.05
N SER A 238 26.46 1.73 14.93
CA SER A 238 27.58 2.61 14.63
C SER A 238 27.43 4.04 15.12
N GLN A 239 26.37 4.38 15.87
CA GLN A 239 26.09 5.72 16.38
C GLN A 239 25.70 6.77 15.33
N LEU A 240 25.34 6.38 14.10
CA LEU A 240 24.68 7.25 13.13
C LEU A 240 23.35 7.76 13.70
N LYS A 241 23.02 9.00 13.39
CA LYS A 241 21.79 9.63 13.88
C LYS A 241 20.93 10.17 12.73
N ILE A 242 19.64 10.23 12.97
CA ILE A 242 18.72 10.96 12.09
C ILE A 242 19.18 12.42 12.03
N GLY A 243 19.25 12.97 10.82
CA GLY A 243 19.77 14.31 10.54
C GLY A 243 21.23 14.35 10.13
N ASP A 244 22.01 13.29 10.33
CA ASP A 244 23.38 13.18 9.82
C ASP A 244 23.38 13.12 8.28
N ARG A 245 24.33 13.79 7.65
CA ARG A 245 24.51 13.76 6.19
C ARG A 245 25.83 13.06 5.84
N ILE A 246 25.73 12.00 5.03
CA ILE A 246 26.93 11.28 4.55
C ILE A 246 27.56 12.11 3.43
N LEU A 247 28.85 12.42 3.57
CA LEU A 247 29.62 13.20 2.61
C LEU A 247 30.52 12.31 1.74
N SER A 248 31.13 11.28 2.35
CA SER A 248 32.00 10.35 1.64
C SER A 248 31.98 8.95 2.26
N VAL A 249 32.38 7.96 1.46
CA VAL A 249 32.56 6.55 1.85
C VAL A 249 33.99 6.16 1.47
N ASP A 250 34.80 5.70 2.43
CA ASP A 250 36.24 5.38 2.26
C ASP A 250 36.99 6.52 1.55
N GLY A 251 36.73 7.76 1.96
CA GLY A 251 37.36 8.97 1.39
C GLY A 251 36.85 9.39 0.01
N LYS A 252 36.00 8.62 -0.65
CA LYS A 252 35.38 8.97 -1.94
C LYS A 252 34.03 9.67 -1.73
N PRO A 253 33.74 10.74 -2.47
CA PRO A 253 32.41 11.38 -2.41
C PRO A 253 31.27 10.38 -2.62
N VAL A 254 30.09 10.69 -2.06
CA VAL A 254 28.91 9.83 -2.18
C VAL A 254 28.55 9.54 -3.65
N GLY A 255 28.70 10.54 -4.54
CA GLY A 255 28.27 10.42 -5.93
C GLY A 255 26.77 10.34 -6.09
N ASP A 256 26.29 9.47 -6.98
CA ASP A 256 24.86 9.27 -7.19
C ASP A 256 24.23 8.46 -6.06
N PRO A 257 23.24 9.01 -5.33
CA PRO A 257 22.54 8.32 -4.26
C PRO A 257 21.91 6.99 -4.68
N LEU A 258 21.42 6.88 -5.93
CA LEU A 258 20.77 5.67 -6.42
C LEU A 258 21.75 4.50 -6.65
N THR A 259 23.04 4.79 -6.81
CA THR A 259 24.08 3.76 -6.99
C THR A 259 24.79 3.39 -5.69
N LEU A 260 24.59 4.16 -4.62
CA LEU A 260 25.34 4.01 -3.36
C LEU A 260 25.11 2.64 -2.72
N GLU A 261 23.86 2.15 -2.68
CA GLU A 261 23.57 0.80 -2.15
C GLU A 261 24.32 -0.30 -2.90
N SER A 262 24.38 -0.25 -4.24
CA SER A 262 25.14 -1.22 -5.04
C SER A 262 26.63 -1.22 -4.69
N ARG A 263 27.22 -0.05 -4.40
CA ARG A 263 28.62 0.08 -3.95
C ARG A 263 28.83 -0.48 -2.55
N LEU A 264 27.90 -0.25 -1.63
CA LEU A 264 27.92 -0.79 -0.26
C LEU A 264 27.82 -2.31 -0.27
N ARG A 265 26.98 -2.89 -1.12
CA ARG A 265 26.85 -4.35 -1.29
C ARG A 265 28.16 -5.03 -1.68
N LYS A 266 29.04 -4.39 -2.45
CA LYS A 266 30.37 -4.90 -2.78
C LYS A 266 31.32 -4.94 -1.56
N ARG A 267 30.93 -4.32 -0.43
CA ARG A 267 31.72 -4.19 0.80
C ARG A 267 31.10 -4.93 1.99
N LEU A 268 30.14 -5.83 1.77
CA LEU A 268 29.47 -6.57 2.84
C LEU A 268 30.45 -7.24 3.79
N GLY A 269 30.23 -7.09 5.09
CA GLY A 269 31.05 -7.64 6.16
C GLY A 269 32.43 -6.97 6.34
N LYS A 270 32.79 -5.99 5.51
CA LYS A 270 34.05 -5.23 5.63
C LYS A 270 33.76 -3.86 6.23
N SER A 271 34.52 -3.45 7.23
CA SER A 271 34.43 -2.10 7.77
C SER A 271 34.72 -1.05 6.71
N ILE A 272 33.86 -0.05 6.63
CA ILE A 272 33.98 1.15 5.80
C ILE A 272 34.01 2.38 6.70
N GLU A 273 34.63 3.45 6.24
CA GLU A 273 34.69 4.74 6.92
C GLU A 273 33.75 5.73 6.25
N LEU A 274 32.81 6.28 7.04
CA LEU A 274 31.87 7.30 6.60
C LEU A 274 32.31 8.65 7.15
N ALA A 275 32.59 9.64 6.28
CA ALA A 275 32.63 11.03 6.70
C ALA A 275 31.21 11.59 6.73
N ILE A 276 30.80 12.09 7.87
CA ILE A 276 29.46 12.63 8.08
C ILE A 276 29.50 14.08 8.54
N GLU A 277 28.52 14.83 8.12
CA GLU A 277 28.16 16.14 8.68
C GLU A 277 27.06 15.95 9.71
N HIS A 278 27.38 16.27 10.98
CA HIS A 278 26.44 16.19 12.10
C HIS A 278 25.99 17.56 12.53
N LYS A 279 24.68 17.83 12.50
CA LYS A 279 24.07 19.05 12.99
C LYS A 279 23.59 18.89 14.43
N SER A 280 24.02 19.79 15.33
CA SER A 280 23.54 19.88 16.72
C SER A 280 23.14 21.32 17.01
N GLY A 281 21.85 21.64 16.89
CA GLY A 281 21.36 23.01 16.91
C GLY A 281 21.94 23.81 15.74
N ASP A 282 22.57 24.95 16.01
CA ASP A 282 23.21 25.84 15.01
C ASP A 282 24.65 25.43 14.67
N SER A 283 25.21 24.44 15.36
CA SER A 283 26.59 23.99 15.10
C SER A 283 26.62 22.78 14.18
N THR A 284 27.55 22.81 13.22
CA THR A 284 27.85 21.72 12.31
C THR A 284 29.23 21.16 12.61
N SER A 285 29.34 19.84 12.75
CA SER A 285 30.62 19.17 13.01
C SER A 285 30.84 18.03 12.01
N LEU A 286 32.06 17.86 11.57
CA LEU A 286 32.48 16.72 10.76
C LEU A 286 32.92 15.58 11.68
N LYS A 287 32.47 14.37 11.39
CA LYS A 287 32.83 13.15 12.14
C LYS A 287 33.16 12.03 11.17
N GLN A 288 34.03 11.14 11.62
CA GLN A 288 34.33 9.87 10.96
C GLN A 288 33.64 8.76 11.75
N ILE A 289 32.88 7.93 11.06
CA ILE A 289 32.17 6.78 11.65
C ILE A 289 32.55 5.53 10.89
N THR A 290 32.95 4.48 11.61
CA THR A 290 33.23 3.17 11.04
C THR A 290 31.99 2.30 11.17
N VAL A 291 31.57 1.68 10.06
CA VAL A 291 30.42 0.75 10.01
C VAL A 291 30.72 -0.40 9.07
N ALA A 292 30.21 -1.59 9.35
CA ALA A 292 30.30 -2.73 8.44
C ALA A 292 28.92 -2.98 7.80
N PRO A 293 28.77 -2.79 6.48
CA PRO A 293 27.52 -3.10 5.79
C PRO A 293 27.16 -4.57 5.93
N ALA A 294 25.87 -4.85 6.20
CA ALA A 294 25.32 -6.20 6.25
C ALA A 294 24.49 -6.50 4.99
N ALA A 295 24.37 -7.78 4.64
CA ALA A 295 23.52 -8.17 3.53
C ALA A 295 22.06 -7.86 3.84
N PRO A 296 21.32 -7.15 2.97
CA PRO A 296 19.89 -6.95 3.13
C PRO A 296 19.16 -8.30 3.18
N GLU A 297 18.32 -8.51 4.20
CA GLU A 297 17.56 -9.75 4.34
C GLU A 297 16.31 -9.74 3.43
N PHE A 298 15.73 -8.57 3.15
CA PHE A 298 14.47 -8.40 2.43
C PHE A 298 14.56 -7.30 1.37
N THR A 299 13.59 -7.34 0.44
CA THR A 299 13.40 -6.26 -0.53
C THR A 299 12.85 -5.00 0.16
N ASN A 300 13.01 -3.86 -0.48
CA ASN A 300 12.49 -2.60 0.02
C ASN A 300 11.27 -2.16 -0.78
N ILE A 301 10.27 -1.65 -0.08
CA ILE A 301 9.13 -0.97 -0.69
C ILE A 301 9.36 0.53 -0.52
N VAL A 302 9.44 1.25 -1.62
CA VAL A 302 9.64 2.70 -1.63
C VAL A 302 8.30 3.39 -1.93
N ALA A 303 7.93 4.37 -1.11
CA ALA A 303 6.67 5.10 -1.18
C ALA A 303 6.96 6.62 -1.11
N PRO A 304 5.96 7.50 -1.28
CA PRO A 304 6.18 8.96 -1.26
C PRO A 304 6.91 9.49 -0.03
N ILE A 305 6.79 8.82 1.11
CA ILE A 305 7.47 9.20 2.36
C ILE A 305 8.91 8.69 2.46
N SER A 306 9.31 7.78 1.56
CA SER A 306 10.61 7.11 1.65
C SER A 306 11.75 8.00 1.17
N GLY A 307 12.89 7.90 1.87
CA GLY A 307 14.19 8.28 1.33
C GLY A 307 14.76 7.19 0.41
N VAL A 308 15.95 7.43 -0.14
CA VAL A 308 16.73 6.37 -0.81
C VAL A 308 17.15 5.35 0.24
N PRO A 309 16.81 4.08 0.06
CA PRO A 309 17.22 3.03 0.97
C PRO A 309 18.70 2.69 0.81
N LEU A 310 19.44 2.73 1.89
CA LEU A 310 20.78 2.15 2.00
C LEU A 310 20.67 0.93 2.93
N SER A 311 20.09 -0.13 2.36
CA SER A 311 19.64 -1.31 3.10
C SER A 311 20.76 -2.06 3.78
N SER A 312 21.96 -2.05 3.16
CA SER A 312 23.17 -2.64 3.75
C SER A 312 23.60 -1.95 5.04
N LEU A 313 23.16 -0.72 5.28
CA LEU A 313 23.39 0.01 6.54
C LEU A 313 22.13 0.04 7.41
N GLY A 314 20.94 -0.19 6.83
CA GLY A 314 19.65 -0.07 7.49
C GLY A 314 19.27 1.39 7.73
N ILE A 315 19.51 2.26 6.76
CA ILE A 315 19.13 3.69 6.79
C ILE A 315 18.35 4.08 5.53
N ALA A 316 17.60 5.15 5.63
CA ALA A 316 17.04 5.88 4.51
C ALA A 316 17.55 7.32 4.53
N CYS A 317 17.84 7.87 3.35
CA CYS A 317 18.35 9.23 3.20
C CYS A 317 17.40 10.06 2.34
N GLU A 318 17.14 11.30 2.75
CA GLU A 318 16.36 12.23 1.94
C GLU A 318 17.05 12.48 0.59
N VAL A 319 16.29 12.51 -0.48
CA VAL A 319 16.76 12.98 -1.79
C VAL A 319 15.70 13.92 -2.35
N ARG A 320 16.07 15.16 -2.51
CA ARG A 320 15.21 16.17 -3.14
C ARG A 320 15.39 16.14 -4.66
N PRO A 321 14.33 16.38 -5.42
CA PRO A 321 14.40 16.42 -6.89
C PRO A 321 15.07 17.73 -7.37
N VAL A 322 16.27 17.99 -6.87
CA VAL A 322 17.12 19.14 -7.26
C VAL A 322 18.41 18.60 -7.89
N VAL A 323 18.66 18.95 -9.12
CA VAL A 323 19.79 18.48 -9.89
C VAL A 323 21.10 18.96 -9.26
N ALA A 324 21.96 18.03 -8.89
CA ALA A 324 23.30 18.32 -8.39
C ALA A 324 24.35 18.23 -9.51
N VAL A 325 24.22 17.21 -10.38
CA VAL A 325 25.14 16.97 -11.51
C VAL A 325 24.34 16.44 -12.69
N VAL A 326 24.69 16.88 -13.89
CA VAL A 326 24.24 16.29 -15.16
C VAL A 326 25.39 15.47 -15.73
N ARG A 327 25.18 14.17 -15.99
CA ARG A 327 26.22 13.28 -16.55
C ARG A 327 26.47 13.60 -18.02
N GLU A 328 27.74 13.82 -18.41
CA GLU A 328 28.13 14.31 -19.73
C GLU A 328 27.65 13.46 -20.91
N ASN A 329 27.60 12.14 -20.77
CA ASN A 329 27.21 11.21 -21.85
C ASN A 329 25.75 10.74 -21.77
N ALA A 330 24.91 11.39 -20.98
CA ALA A 330 23.51 11.02 -20.78
C ALA A 330 22.55 11.86 -21.63
N PRO A 331 21.30 11.41 -21.81
CA PRO A 331 20.28 12.18 -22.52
C PRO A 331 20.11 13.61 -22.00
N ALA A 332 20.16 13.80 -20.70
CA ALA A 332 20.02 15.10 -20.02
C ALA A 332 21.12 16.11 -20.43
N ALA A 333 22.33 15.66 -20.75
CA ALA A 333 23.43 16.54 -21.17
C ALA A 333 23.20 17.24 -22.51
N LYS A 334 22.28 16.72 -23.32
CA LYS A 334 21.93 17.31 -24.63
C LYS A 334 20.89 18.42 -24.53
N LEU A 335 20.38 18.67 -23.33
CA LEU A 335 19.32 19.61 -23.04
C LEU A 335 19.81 20.66 -22.06
N ASP A 336 19.13 21.82 -22.02
CA ASP A 336 19.48 22.90 -21.08
C ASP A 336 18.99 22.56 -19.66
N ILE A 337 19.66 21.56 -19.02
CA ILE A 337 19.47 21.22 -17.59
C ILE A 337 20.77 21.53 -16.87
N GLN A 338 20.67 22.23 -15.73
CA GLN A 338 21.82 22.72 -14.98
C GLN A 338 21.76 22.32 -13.50
N PRO A 339 22.90 22.20 -12.83
CA PRO A 339 22.92 22.10 -11.37
C PRO A 339 22.12 23.22 -10.71
N GLY A 340 21.28 22.86 -9.74
CA GLY A 340 20.35 23.75 -9.05
C GLY A 340 18.93 23.79 -9.62
N ASP A 341 18.69 23.16 -10.77
CA ASP A 341 17.33 23.00 -11.30
C ASP A 341 16.48 22.12 -10.38
N GLU A 342 15.26 22.56 -10.09
CA GLU A 342 14.28 21.83 -9.30
C GLU A 342 13.26 21.14 -10.22
N ILE A 343 13.14 19.82 -10.13
CA ILE A 343 12.13 19.07 -10.87
C ILE A 343 10.82 19.11 -10.07
N VAL A 344 9.80 19.72 -10.64
CA VAL A 344 8.52 20.01 -9.96
C VAL A 344 7.50 18.89 -10.20
N SER A 345 7.44 18.40 -11.43
CA SER A 345 6.50 17.35 -11.81
C SER A 345 7.04 16.45 -12.92
N VAL A 346 6.42 15.30 -13.06
CA VAL A 346 6.75 14.29 -14.07
C VAL A 346 5.50 13.82 -14.80
N LYS A 347 5.63 13.54 -16.11
CA LYS A 347 4.61 12.91 -16.93
C LYS A 347 5.23 11.85 -17.82
N PHE A 348 4.68 10.63 -17.78
CA PHE A 348 5.05 9.56 -18.70
C PHE A 348 4.46 9.79 -20.08
N ILE A 349 5.25 9.58 -21.12
CA ILE A 349 4.85 9.73 -22.53
C ILE A 349 5.05 8.38 -23.21
N PRO A 350 4.00 7.55 -23.30
CA PRO A 350 4.09 6.26 -23.96
C PRO A 350 4.40 6.44 -25.46
N PRO A 351 5.07 5.47 -26.10
CA PRO A 351 5.32 5.50 -27.53
C PRO A 351 4.02 5.50 -28.34
N ALA A 352 4.07 6.10 -29.53
CA ALA A 352 2.89 6.27 -30.39
C ALA A 352 2.20 4.94 -30.76
N SER A 353 2.96 3.84 -30.81
CA SER A 353 2.46 2.48 -31.08
C SER A 353 1.55 1.90 -29.98
N GLN A 354 1.45 2.54 -28.82
CA GLN A 354 0.67 2.05 -27.68
C GLN A 354 -0.54 2.91 -27.35
N LYS A 355 -0.79 4.00 -28.09
CA LYS A 355 -1.92 4.91 -27.81
C LYS A 355 -3.30 4.30 -28.05
N ASP A 356 -3.40 3.17 -28.74
CA ASP A 356 -4.66 2.55 -29.16
C ASP A 356 -5.02 1.28 -28.35
N SER A 357 -4.26 0.90 -27.34
CA SER A 357 -4.60 -0.24 -26.48
C SER A 357 -5.44 0.21 -25.29
N GLU A 358 -6.72 -0.20 -25.26
CA GLU A 358 -7.70 0.07 -24.19
C GLU A 358 -7.25 -0.42 -22.80
N GLU A 359 -6.13 -1.16 -22.70
CA GLU A 359 -5.58 -1.66 -21.42
C GLU A 359 -4.74 -0.63 -20.65
N ASP A 360 -4.44 0.55 -21.23
CA ASP A 360 -3.57 1.57 -20.63
C ASP A 360 -4.35 2.79 -20.07
N GLU A 361 -5.57 2.60 -19.54
CA GLU A 361 -6.28 3.66 -18.78
C GLU A 361 -5.54 4.13 -17.52
N SER A 362 -4.46 3.45 -17.11
CA SER A 362 -3.63 3.85 -15.96
C SER A 362 -2.58 4.92 -16.28
N SER A 363 -2.34 5.25 -17.55
CA SER A 363 -1.48 6.39 -17.89
C SER A 363 -2.25 7.68 -17.60
N SER A 364 -2.16 8.18 -16.37
CA SER A 364 -2.76 9.46 -15.98
C SER A 364 -2.33 10.52 -17.02
N SER A 365 -3.30 11.12 -17.69
CA SER A 365 -3.06 12.22 -18.65
C SER A 365 -2.41 13.43 -17.97
N ASP A 366 -2.38 13.46 -16.66
CA ASP A 366 -1.91 14.57 -15.84
C ASP A 366 -0.48 14.36 -15.32
N ALA A 367 0.25 15.46 -15.21
CA ALA A 367 1.57 15.48 -14.59
C ALA A 367 1.47 15.20 -13.08
N ILE A 368 2.35 14.35 -12.56
CA ILE A 368 2.42 13.97 -11.15
C ILE A 368 3.43 14.90 -10.46
N PRO A 369 3.01 15.72 -9.48
CA PRO A 369 3.92 16.62 -8.77
C PRO A 369 4.80 15.86 -7.78
N PHE A 370 6.10 16.21 -7.74
CA PHE A 370 6.99 15.76 -6.68
C PHE A 370 6.64 16.41 -5.35
N GLY A 371 6.91 15.71 -4.25
CA GLY A 371 6.61 16.12 -2.89
C GLY A 371 5.72 15.10 -2.17
N LYS A 372 4.50 15.51 -1.75
CA LYS A 372 3.62 14.60 -1.00
C LYS A 372 3.10 13.40 -1.77
N LYS A 373 2.99 13.49 -3.11
CA LYS A 373 2.40 12.44 -3.95
C LYS A 373 3.43 11.49 -4.55
N LEU A 374 4.65 11.96 -4.76
CA LEU A 374 5.71 11.22 -5.39
C LEU A 374 7.05 11.73 -4.87
N SER A 375 7.90 10.87 -4.34
CA SER A 375 9.28 11.19 -4.02
C SER A 375 10.20 10.86 -5.19
N TRP A 376 11.38 11.48 -5.24
CA TRP A 376 12.38 11.14 -6.27
C TRP A 376 12.81 9.65 -6.17
N PRO A 377 13.10 9.10 -4.97
CA PRO A 377 13.41 7.68 -4.84
C PRO A 377 12.28 6.75 -5.32
N GLU A 378 11.03 7.04 -4.97
CA GLU A 378 9.88 6.24 -5.42
C GLU A 378 9.74 6.28 -6.94
N PHE A 379 9.84 7.46 -7.54
CA PHE A 379 9.80 7.61 -9.00
C PHE A 379 10.87 6.76 -9.68
N MET A 380 12.14 6.85 -9.21
CA MET A 380 13.25 6.17 -9.86
C MET A 380 13.31 4.67 -9.58
N LEU A 381 12.97 4.22 -8.36
CA LEU A 381 13.14 2.83 -7.94
C LEU A 381 11.89 1.97 -8.12
N GLU A 382 10.70 2.59 -8.20
CA GLU A 382 9.42 1.90 -8.39
C GLU A 382 8.71 2.37 -9.68
N GLY A 383 8.53 3.68 -9.84
CA GLY A 383 7.80 4.26 -10.96
C GLY A 383 8.43 4.02 -12.32
N MET A 384 9.76 3.87 -12.38
CA MET A 384 10.50 3.59 -13.62
C MET A 384 10.63 2.10 -13.94
N LEU A 385 10.19 1.21 -13.03
CA LEU A 385 10.19 -0.23 -13.30
C LEU A 385 9.09 -0.59 -14.31
N PHE A 386 9.39 -1.54 -15.17
CA PHE A 386 8.43 -2.15 -16.09
C PHE A 386 7.72 -1.19 -17.05
N LEU A 387 8.33 -0.04 -17.34
CA LEU A 387 7.89 0.85 -18.41
C LEU A 387 8.32 0.31 -19.78
N ALA A 388 7.51 0.63 -20.80
CA ALA A 388 7.88 0.34 -22.17
C ALA A 388 9.27 0.91 -22.50
N PRO A 389 10.12 0.18 -23.24
CA PRO A 389 11.50 0.61 -23.52
C PRO A 389 11.63 2.00 -24.14
N GLU A 390 10.63 2.41 -24.96
CA GLU A 390 10.60 3.68 -25.69
C GLU A 390 9.78 4.77 -24.97
N THR A 391 9.41 4.56 -23.69
CA THR A 391 8.68 5.56 -22.92
C THR A 391 9.59 6.75 -22.62
N ASN A 392 9.21 7.92 -23.12
CA ASN A 392 9.83 9.18 -22.72
C ASN A 392 9.21 9.68 -21.42
N VAL A 393 9.99 10.47 -20.70
CA VAL A 393 9.50 11.15 -19.50
C VAL A 393 9.63 12.65 -19.69
N ARG A 394 8.53 13.38 -19.49
CA ARG A 394 8.51 14.83 -19.53
C ARG A 394 8.60 15.35 -18.10
N PHE A 395 9.63 16.14 -17.84
CA PHE A 395 9.83 16.85 -16.59
C PHE A 395 9.43 18.31 -16.72
N GLU A 396 8.79 18.82 -15.68
CA GLU A 396 8.61 20.24 -15.47
C GLU A 396 9.73 20.70 -14.53
N ILE A 397 10.61 21.57 -15.03
CA ILE A 397 11.81 22.03 -14.33
C ILE A 397 11.66 23.50 -14.01
N LYS A 398 11.97 23.87 -12.76
CA LYS A 398 11.94 25.24 -12.26
C LYS A 398 13.36 25.76 -12.05
N ARG A 399 13.70 26.88 -12.72
CA ARG A 399 14.97 27.59 -12.60
C ARG A 399 14.69 29.09 -12.42
N ASN A 400 15.23 29.69 -11.36
CA ASN A 400 15.07 31.13 -11.08
C ASN A 400 13.61 31.62 -11.16
N GLY A 401 12.66 30.82 -10.63
CA GLY A 401 11.23 31.14 -10.62
C GLY A 401 10.51 30.95 -11.96
N LYS A 402 11.21 30.57 -13.04
CA LYS A 402 10.61 30.22 -14.35
C LYS A 402 10.55 28.72 -14.51
N THR A 403 9.48 28.24 -15.14
CA THR A 403 9.24 26.81 -15.40
C THR A 403 9.41 26.53 -16.89
N HIS A 404 10.05 25.43 -17.23
CA HIS A 404 10.19 24.93 -18.59
C HIS A 404 10.00 23.42 -18.62
N LEU A 405 9.57 22.90 -19.77
CA LEU A 405 9.33 21.47 -19.96
C LEU A 405 10.50 20.86 -20.72
N VAL A 406 10.95 19.70 -20.25
CA VAL A 406 12.03 18.93 -20.89
C VAL A 406 11.55 17.49 -21.04
N GLU A 407 11.78 16.91 -22.20
CA GLU A 407 11.43 15.52 -22.48
C GLU A 407 12.69 14.69 -22.68
N LEU A 408 12.80 13.57 -21.95
CA LEU A 408 13.97 12.71 -21.88
C LEU A 408 13.60 11.25 -22.09
N PRO A 409 14.32 10.51 -22.94
CA PRO A 409 14.31 9.05 -22.92
C PRO A 409 15.06 8.54 -21.70
N SER A 410 14.60 7.42 -21.13
CA SER A 410 15.34 6.74 -20.07
C SER A 410 16.46 5.86 -20.64
N ILE A 411 17.53 5.71 -19.86
CA ILE A 411 18.64 4.80 -20.11
C ILE A 411 18.80 3.84 -18.92
N GLU A 412 19.65 2.85 -19.03
CA GLU A 412 20.01 1.99 -17.89
C GLU A 412 20.88 2.74 -16.88
N LEU A 413 20.57 2.57 -15.59
CA LEU A 413 21.37 3.13 -14.51
C LEU A 413 22.70 2.35 -14.38
N ARG A 414 23.81 3.06 -14.39
CA ARG A 414 25.13 2.50 -14.18
C ARG A 414 25.83 3.17 -13.01
N ASP A 415 26.59 2.36 -12.26
CA ASP A 415 27.47 2.88 -11.21
C ASP A 415 28.67 3.64 -11.80
N GLU A 416 29.49 4.22 -10.95
CA GLU A 416 30.69 4.99 -11.33
C GLU A 416 31.77 4.14 -12.05
N GLN A 417 31.65 2.81 -11.97
CA GLN A 417 32.53 1.85 -12.64
C GLN A 417 31.92 1.34 -13.97
N GLY A 418 30.73 1.80 -14.33
CA GLY A 418 30.02 1.40 -15.55
C GLY A 418 29.19 0.12 -15.41
N ASN A 419 29.11 -0.50 -14.20
CA ASN A 419 28.29 -1.67 -13.99
C ASN A 419 26.81 -1.29 -13.88
N LEU A 420 25.95 -2.15 -14.40
CA LEU A 420 24.48 -1.99 -14.25
C LEU A 420 24.06 -2.07 -12.78
N VAL A 421 23.06 -1.26 -12.44
CA VAL A 421 22.39 -1.31 -11.15
C VAL A 421 21.03 -1.98 -11.35
N TYR A 422 20.70 -2.93 -10.48
CA TYR A 422 19.51 -3.75 -10.62
C TYR A 422 18.54 -3.57 -9.45
N SER A 423 17.24 -3.71 -9.76
CA SER A 423 16.18 -3.85 -8.77
C SER A 423 16.02 -5.31 -8.36
N SER A 424 15.57 -5.54 -7.13
CA SER A 424 15.16 -6.87 -6.66
C SER A 424 13.84 -7.35 -7.28
N HIS A 425 13.02 -6.44 -7.79
CA HIS A 425 11.74 -6.77 -8.43
C HIS A 425 11.94 -7.48 -9.78
N ARG A 426 11.17 -8.55 -10.01
CA ARG A 426 11.20 -9.32 -11.25
C ARG A 426 9.93 -9.17 -12.08
N GLY A 427 8.93 -8.49 -11.55
CA GLY A 427 7.62 -8.30 -12.18
C GLY A 427 6.67 -9.50 -12.00
N LEU A 428 6.83 -10.28 -10.95
CA LEU A 428 5.89 -11.33 -10.55
C LEU A 428 4.78 -10.72 -9.69
N ALA A 429 3.53 -11.10 -9.95
CA ALA A 429 2.35 -10.70 -9.19
C ALA A 429 1.83 -11.88 -8.37
N PHE A 430 1.79 -11.73 -7.06
CA PHE A 430 1.43 -12.79 -6.11
C PHE A 430 0.00 -12.63 -5.63
N ALA A 431 -0.68 -13.77 -5.42
CA ALA A 431 -2.01 -13.80 -4.83
C ALA A 431 -1.94 -13.40 -3.34
N PRO A 432 -2.93 -12.66 -2.82
CA PRO A 432 -3.03 -12.39 -1.39
C PRO A 432 -3.37 -13.68 -0.63
N ILE A 433 -2.83 -13.83 0.59
CA ILE A 433 -3.18 -14.96 1.46
C ILE A 433 -4.62 -14.81 1.93
N HIS A 434 -5.39 -15.89 1.80
CA HIS A 434 -6.72 -16.01 2.38
C HIS A 434 -6.79 -17.28 3.25
N GLU A 435 -7.10 -17.12 4.53
CA GLU A 435 -7.37 -18.23 5.44
C GLU A 435 -8.88 -18.47 5.50
N PHE A 436 -9.31 -19.71 5.27
CA PHE A 436 -10.71 -20.08 5.40
C PHE A 436 -11.05 -20.26 6.88
N HIS A 437 -11.97 -19.42 7.37
CA HIS A 437 -12.40 -19.42 8.75
C HIS A 437 -13.87 -19.83 8.85
N GLN A 438 -14.13 -21.01 9.43
CA GLN A 438 -15.46 -21.51 9.71
C GLN A 438 -15.64 -21.67 11.22
N ALA A 439 -16.81 -21.28 11.73
CA ALA A 439 -17.12 -21.42 13.14
C ALA A 439 -17.17 -22.90 13.56
N ALA A 440 -16.56 -23.23 14.70
CA ALA A 440 -16.50 -24.60 15.19
C ALA A 440 -17.87 -25.11 15.72
N SER A 441 -18.80 -24.21 16.04
CA SER A 441 -20.14 -24.52 16.54
C SER A 441 -21.11 -23.37 16.27
N PHE A 442 -22.42 -23.64 16.42
CA PHE A 442 -23.45 -22.59 16.31
C PHE A 442 -23.22 -21.44 17.32
N SER A 443 -22.84 -21.76 18.56
CA SER A 443 -22.54 -20.74 19.57
C SER A 443 -21.32 -19.89 19.20
N ASP A 444 -20.33 -20.49 18.55
CA ASP A 444 -19.17 -19.79 18.02
C ASP A 444 -19.55 -18.88 16.83
N ALA A 445 -20.39 -19.35 15.91
CA ALA A 445 -20.93 -18.56 14.82
C ALA A 445 -21.72 -17.34 15.32
N VAL A 446 -22.53 -17.50 16.36
CA VAL A 446 -23.26 -16.41 17.01
C VAL A 446 -22.28 -15.39 17.64
N ARG A 447 -21.22 -15.85 18.29
CA ARG A 447 -20.18 -15.00 18.88
C ARG A 447 -19.46 -14.19 17.79
N LEU A 448 -19.00 -14.87 16.73
CA LEU A 448 -18.32 -14.25 15.59
C LEU A 448 -19.25 -13.28 14.84
N GLY A 449 -20.48 -13.68 14.57
CA GLY A 449 -21.50 -12.83 13.92
C GLY A 449 -21.82 -11.56 14.71
N LYS A 450 -21.89 -11.68 16.05
CA LYS A 450 -22.05 -10.52 16.93
C LYS A 450 -20.84 -9.57 16.83
N GLN A 451 -19.64 -10.13 16.89
CA GLN A 451 -18.40 -9.34 16.78
C GLN A 451 -18.35 -8.63 15.43
N GLU A 452 -18.56 -9.34 14.32
CA GLU A 452 -18.56 -8.79 12.97
C GLU A 452 -19.55 -7.63 12.80
N THR A 453 -20.77 -7.80 13.35
CA THR A 453 -21.80 -6.76 13.31
C THR A 453 -21.38 -5.52 14.09
N ILE A 454 -20.83 -5.69 15.29
CA ILE A 454 -20.36 -4.57 16.12
C ILE A 454 -19.20 -3.86 15.43
N ASP A 455 -18.23 -4.61 14.89
CA ASP A 455 -17.07 -4.06 14.20
C ASP A 455 -17.49 -3.26 12.96
N SER A 456 -18.47 -3.77 12.19
CA SER A 456 -19.04 -3.08 11.03
C SER A 456 -19.74 -1.76 11.44
N LEU A 457 -20.55 -1.76 12.50
CA LEU A 457 -21.20 -0.55 13.00
C LEU A 457 -20.18 0.49 13.51
N LEU A 458 -19.17 0.04 14.25
CA LEU A 458 -18.12 0.90 14.78
C LEU A 458 -17.23 1.48 13.67
N LEU A 459 -16.95 0.70 12.61
CA LEU A 459 -16.18 1.14 11.45
C LEU A 459 -16.86 2.36 10.80
N VAL A 460 -18.15 2.26 10.51
CA VAL A 460 -18.91 3.37 9.90
C VAL A 460 -18.93 4.59 10.80
N TYR A 461 -19.22 4.39 12.09
CA TYR A 461 -19.23 5.49 13.05
C TYR A 461 -17.87 6.21 13.12
N ARG A 462 -16.78 5.47 13.23
CA ARG A 462 -15.42 6.01 13.26
C ARG A 462 -15.08 6.75 11.95
N PHE A 463 -15.44 6.17 10.81
CA PHE A 463 -15.24 6.76 9.49
C PHE A 463 -15.95 8.11 9.36
N LEU A 464 -17.25 8.18 9.72
CA LEU A 464 -18.02 9.42 9.70
C LEU A 464 -17.44 10.49 10.65
N ARG A 465 -17.01 10.07 11.83
CA ARG A 465 -16.33 10.98 12.78
C ARG A 465 -15.04 11.56 12.19
N LYS A 466 -14.24 10.74 11.51
CA LYS A 466 -12.98 11.19 10.89
C LYS A 466 -13.22 12.13 9.71
N ILE A 467 -14.26 11.88 8.89
CA ILE A 467 -14.70 12.82 7.85
C ILE A 467 -15.11 14.15 8.49
N GLY A 468 -15.94 14.11 9.54
CA GLY A 468 -16.38 15.31 10.25
C GLY A 468 -15.24 16.11 10.89
N GLN A 469 -14.12 15.47 11.20
CA GLN A 469 -12.89 16.11 11.70
C GLN A 469 -11.93 16.56 10.59
N GLY A 470 -12.28 16.34 9.30
CA GLY A 470 -11.41 16.67 8.16
C GLY A 470 -10.14 15.82 8.05
N GLN A 471 -10.10 14.66 8.74
CA GLN A 471 -8.94 13.76 8.76
C GLN A 471 -8.97 12.71 7.63
N VAL A 472 -10.13 12.52 6.99
CA VAL A 472 -10.32 11.65 5.82
C VAL A 472 -11.01 12.46 4.74
N PRO A 473 -10.48 12.49 3.51
CA PRO A 473 -11.10 13.22 2.42
C PRO A 473 -12.39 12.53 1.94
N LEU A 474 -13.39 13.30 1.51
CA LEU A 474 -14.63 12.77 0.93
C LEU A 474 -14.41 11.98 -0.37
N THR A 475 -13.30 12.21 -1.05
CA THR A 475 -12.92 11.50 -2.28
C THR A 475 -12.61 10.02 -2.06
N GLY A 476 -12.41 9.58 -0.81
CA GLY A 476 -12.24 8.16 -0.43
C GLY A 476 -13.55 7.37 -0.31
N VAL A 477 -14.71 8.02 -0.52
CA VAL A 477 -16.03 7.34 -0.46
C VAL A 477 -16.29 6.63 -1.78
N GLY A 478 -16.59 5.31 -1.72
CA GLY A 478 -17.04 4.53 -2.87
C GLY A 478 -18.52 4.74 -3.16
N GLY A 479 -18.89 4.78 -4.43
CA GLY A 479 -20.27 4.93 -4.87
C GLY A 479 -20.94 3.62 -5.31
N PRO A 480 -22.11 3.70 -5.97
CA PRO A 480 -22.87 2.52 -6.39
C PRO A 480 -22.10 1.55 -7.28
N VAL A 481 -21.24 2.06 -8.17
CA VAL A 481 -20.43 1.22 -9.08
C VAL A 481 -19.38 0.46 -8.28
N GLU A 482 -18.70 1.13 -7.35
CA GLU A 482 -17.71 0.50 -6.46
C GLU A 482 -18.37 -0.54 -5.54
N ILE A 483 -19.56 -0.27 -5.00
CA ILE A 483 -20.35 -1.23 -4.21
C ILE A 483 -20.68 -2.47 -5.04
N ALA A 484 -21.13 -2.29 -6.30
CA ALA A 484 -21.44 -3.42 -7.18
C ALA A 484 -20.19 -4.24 -7.52
N ARG A 485 -19.03 -3.59 -7.74
CA ARG A 485 -17.75 -4.24 -7.99
C ARG A 485 -17.31 -5.08 -6.79
N GLN A 486 -17.37 -4.52 -5.57
CA GLN A 486 -17.02 -5.23 -4.34
C GLN A 486 -17.98 -6.40 -4.05
N ALA A 487 -19.28 -6.24 -4.32
CA ALA A 487 -20.25 -7.33 -4.21
C ALA A 487 -19.90 -8.48 -5.18
N GLY A 488 -19.53 -8.15 -6.42
CA GLY A 488 -19.10 -9.14 -7.41
C GLY A 488 -17.84 -9.89 -6.98
N GLN A 489 -16.83 -9.20 -6.45
CA GLN A 489 -15.61 -9.81 -5.91
C GLN A 489 -15.92 -10.72 -4.71
N ALA A 490 -16.74 -10.26 -3.75
CA ALA A 490 -17.14 -11.06 -2.60
C ALA A 490 -17.89 -12.32 -3.03
N ALA A 491 -18.76 -12.23 -4.04
CA ALA A 491 -19.50 -13.38 -4.58
C ALA A 491 -18.57 -14.41 -5.28
N GLN A 492 -17.49 -13.96 -5.91
CA GLN A 492 -16.47 -14.85 -6.53
C GLN A 492 -15.69 -15.64 -5.47
N HIS A 493 -15.44 -15.07 -4.30
CA HIS A 493 -14.77 -15.76 -3.18
C HIS A 493 -15.70 -16.75 -2.48
N GLY A 494 -17.02 -16.57 -2.55
CA GLY A 494 -18.00 -17.50 -2.01
C GLY A 494 -19.19 -16.84 -1.33
N ILE A 495 -20.19 -17.66 -0.99
CA ILE A 495 -21.43 -17.18 -0.33
C ILE A 495 -21.12 -16.58 1.05
N GLY A 496 -20.18 -17.14 1.80
CA GLY A 496 -19.79 -16.63 3.12
C GLY A 496 -19.29 -15.18 3.04
N ASP A 497 -18.38 -14.90 2.09
CA ASP A 497 -17.81 -13.57 1.90
C ASP A 497 -18.85 -12.56 1.40
N LEU A 498 -19.75 -12.99 0.52
CA LEU A 498 -20.88 -12.16 0.10
C LEU A 498 -21.79 -11.80 1.28
N LEU A 499 -22.07 -12.75 2.20
CA LEU A 499 -22.87 -12.49 3.40
C LEU A 499 -22.17 -11.52 4.37
N VAL A 500 -20.84 -11.60 4.53
CA VAL A 500 -20.06 -10.60 5.29
C VAL A 500 -20.16 -9.22 4.64
N PHE A 501 -20.05 -9.14 3.31
CA PHE A 501 -20.24 -7.89 2.59
C PHE A 501 -21.64 -7.31 2.79
N LEU A 502 -22.69 -8.13 2.73
CA LEU A 502 -24.07 -7.72 3.03
C LEU A 502 -24.26 -7.29 4.49
N THR A 503 -23.56 -7.93 5.44
CA THR A 503 -23.50 -7.50 6.84
C THR A 503 -22.98 -6.07 6.95
N MET A 504 -21.87 -5.78 6.28
CA MET A 504 -21.28 -4.43 6.26
C MET A 504 -22.23 -3.41 5.65
N LEU A 505 -22.88 -3.72 4.51
CA LEU A 505 -23.86 -2.83 3.89
C LEU A 505 -25.06 -2.56 4.80
N SER A 506 -25.59 -3.59 5.47
CA SER A 506 -26.72 -3.43 6.38
C SER A 506 -26.36 -2.61 7.62
N ALA A 507 -25.15 -2.81 8.16
CA ALA A 507 -24.61 -1.99 9.25
C ALA A 507 -24.44 -0.52 8.81
N ASN A 508 -23.92 -0.27 7.60
CA ASN A 508 -23.80 1.06 7.02
C ASN A 508 -25.16 1.76 6.93
N LEU A 509 -26.18 1.05 6.40
CA LEU A 509 -27.54 1.57 6.30
C LEU A 509 -28.14 1.87 7.69
N ALA A 510 -27.90 1.02 8.69
CA ALA A 510 -28.36 1.26 10.05
C ALA A 510 -27.76 2.54 10.63
N VAL A 511 -26.45 2.73 10.53
CA VAL A 511 -25.77 3.93 11.06
C VAL A 511 -26.19 5.18 10.30
N LEU A 512 -26.18 5.14 8.96
CA LEU A 512 -26.55 6.29 8.13
C LEU A 512 -28.00 6.72 8.36
N ASN A 513 -28.93 5.76 8.44
CA ASN A 513 -30.33 6.06 8.71
C ASN A 513 -30.57 6.62 10.11
N PHE A 514 -29.67 6.39 11.07
CA PHE A 514 -29.75 6.96 12.40
C PHE A 514 -29.18 8.39 12.50
N LEU A 515 -28.44 8.86 11.49
CA LEU A 515 -27.93 10.22 11.47
C LEU A 515 -29.05 11.25 11.36
N PRO A 516 -28.92 12.43 11.97
CA PRO A 516 -29.91 13.50 11.91
C PRO A 516 -29.92 14.21 10.54
N ILE A 517 -29.93 13.42 9.46
CA ILE A 517 -29.95 13.93 8.08
C ILE A 517 -31.41 13.99 7.61
N PRO A 518 -31.86 15.12 7.03
CA PRO A 518 -33.18 15.21 6.43
C PRO A 518 -33.44 14.06 5.43
N LEU A 519 -34.70 13.60 5.34
CA LEU A 519 -35.13 12.44 4.55
C LEU A 519 -34.77 11.05 5.14
N LEU A 520 -33.79 10.91 6.00
CA LEU A 520 -33.47 9.66 6.69
C LEU A 520 -34.29 9.53 7.98
N ASP A 521 -34.41 8.30 8.50
CA ASP A 521 -35.18 7.99 9.72
C ASP A 521 -34.72 8.84 10.92
N GLY A 522 -33.38 9.10 11.04
CA GLY A 522 -32.82 9.96 12.07
C GLY A 522 -33.28 11.41 11.96
N GLY A 523 -33.46 11.93 10.74
CA GLY A 523 -34.06 13.26 10.54
C GLY A 523 -35.49 13.36 11.05
N HIS A 524 -36.31 12.34 10.78
CA HIS A 524 -37.64 12.28 11.35
C HIS A 524 -37.65 12.11 12.87
N MET A 525 -36.69 11.38 13.42
CA MET A 525 -36.51 11.21 14.85
C MET A 525 -36.24 12.56 15.55
N VAL A 526 -35.48 13.47 14.94
CA VAL A 526 -35.23 14.81 15.48
C VAL A 526 -36.52 15.58 15.67
N PHE A 527 -37.43 15.52 14.70
CA PHE A 527 -38.75 16.19 14.84
C PHE A 527 -39.62 15.56 15.92
N LEU A 528 -39.55 14.25 16.10
CA LEU A 528 -40.31 13.57 17.18
C LEU A 528 -39.73 13.88 18.56
N ILE A 529 -38.40 14.00 18.69
CA ILE A 529 -37.75 14.45 19.93
C ILE A 529 -38.17 15.90 20.24
N TYR A 530 -38.14 16.78 19.23
CA TYR A 530 -38.59 18.16 19.38
C TYR A 530 -40.05 18.23 19.84
N GLU A 531 -40.97 17.45 19.22
CA GLU A 531 -42.38 17.35 19.61
C GLU A 531 -42.52 16.82 21.03
N GLY A 532 -41.77 15.81 21.42
CA GLY A 532 -41.78 15.24 22.78
C GLY A 532 -41.36 16.25 23.86
N VAL A 533 -40.34 17.07 23.59
CA VAL A 533 -39.87 18.11 24.50
C VAL A 533 -40.82 19.32 24.54
N ARG A 534 -41.22 19.83 23.38
CA ARG A 534 -42.05 21.03 23.25
C ARG A 534 -43.55 20.76 23.42
N ARG A 535 -43.96 19.51 23.39
CA ARG A 535 -45.39 19.07 23.39
C ARG A 535 -46.21 19.69 22.26
N LYS A 536 -45.55 20.17 21.20
CA LYS A 536 -46.16 20.72 19.99
C LYS A 536 -45.37 20.26 18.78
N PRO A 537 -46.03 19.81 17.69
CA PRO A 537 -45.32 19.42 16.48
C PRO A 537 -44.60 20.60 15.84
N ALA A 538 -43.55 20.32 15.08
CA ALA A 538 -42.89 21.34 14.27
C ALA A 538 -43.85 21.83 13.17
N SER A 539 -43.67 23.09 12.73
CA SER A 539 -44.54 23.61 11.68
C SER A 539 -44.29 22.89 10.35
N GLU A 540 -45.34 22.66 9.57
CA GLU A 540 -45.25 21.98 8.26
C GLU A 540 -44.21 22.65 7.35
N ARG A 541 -44.12 23.99 7.36
CA ARG A 541 -43.13 24.72 6.56
C ARG A 541 -41.67 24.35 6.91
N VAL A 542 -41.38 24.16 8.19
CA VAL A 542 -40.06 23.74 8.67
C VAL A 542 -39.75 22.30 8.24
N ILE A 543 -40.75 21.39 8.39
CA ILE A 543 -40.60 20.00 7.99
C ILE A 543 -40.35 19.91 6.48
N ILE A 544 -41.15 20.60 5.67
CA ILE A 544 -41.00 20.64 4.21
C ILE A 544 -39.67 21.22 3.80
N ALA A 545 -39.25 22.37 4.35
CA ALA A 545 -37.98 23.00 4.04
C ALA A 545 -36.80 22.08 4.39
N PHE A 546 -36.85 21.42 5.55
CA PHE A 546 -35.81 20.48 5.99
C PHE A 546 -35.77 19.24 5.06
N THR A 547 -36.93 18.73 4.64
CA THR A 547 -37.00 17.60 3.69
C THR A 547 -36.42 17.96 2.33
N TYR A 548 -36.74 19.13 1.76
CA TYR A 548 -36.12 19.58 0.50
C TYR A 548 -34.62 19.83 0.62
N ALA A 549 -34.16 20.41 1.72
CA ALA A 549 -32.73 20.59 1.97
C ALA A 549 -31.99 19.24 1.99
N GLY A 550 -32.59 18.21 2.63
CA GLY A 550 -32.03 16.87 2.64
C GLY A 550 -32.04 16.20 1.27
N LEU A 551 -33.10 16.38 0.48
CA LEU A 551 -33.19 15.85 -0.87
C LEU A 551 -32.07 16.43 -1.77
N ILE A 552 -31.89 17.73 -1.72
CA ILE A 552 -30.83 18.42 -2.48
C ILE A 552 -29.45 17.92 -2.03
N PHE A 553 -29.22 17.83 -0.72
CA PHE A 553 -27.97 17.32 -0.16
C PHE A 553 -27.67 15.88 -0.64
N LEU A 554 -28.65 14.97 -0.52
CA LEU A 554 -28.45 13.57 -0.91
C LEU A 554 -28.25 13.42 -2.43
N LEU A 555 -28.98 14.16 -3.25
CA LEU A 555 -28.80 14.15 -4.71
C LEU A 555 -27.42 14.69 -5.09
N THR A 556 -26.98 15.78 -4.46
CA THR A 556 -25.64 16.36 -4.71
C THR A 556 -24.55 15.39 -4.30
N LEU A 557 -24.69 14.75 -3.13
CA LEU A 557 -23.73 13.73 -2.67
C LEU A 557 -23.69 12.53 -3.61
N MET A 558 -24.86 12.04 -4.04
CA MET A 558 -24.97 10.90 -4.98
C MET A 558 -24.29 11.23 -6.33
N LEU A 559 -24.57 12.41 -6.89
CA LEU A 559 -23.94 12.84 -8.15
C LEU A 559 -22.43 13.04 -8.00
N PHE A 560 -21.99 13.58 -6.86
CA PHE A 560 -20.55 13.72 -6.55
C PHE A 560 -19.85 12.36 -6.50
N VAL A 561 -20.41 11.41 -5.74
CA VAL A 561 -19.82 10.07 -5.58
C VAL A 561 -19.88 9.28 -6.91
N LEU A 562 -20.97 9.41 -7.68
CA LEU A 562 -21.04 8.82 -9.02
C LEU A 562 -20.00 9.43 -9.97
N GLY A 563 -19.76 10.74 -9.88
CA GLY A 563 -18.69 11.41 -10.63
C GLY A 563 -17.29 10.89 -10.27
N LEU A 564 -17.07 10.54 -9.01
CA LEU A 564 -15.83 9.88 -8.55
C LEU A 564 -15.72 8.44 -9.12
N ASP A 565 -16.81 7.67 -9.10
CA ASP A 565 -16.82 6.29 -9.60
C ASP A 565 -16.59 6.21 -11.12
N LEU A 566 -17.12 7.17 -11.87
CA LEU A 566 -16.97 7.27 -13.32
C LEU A 566 -15.68 7.98 -13.77
N GLY A 567 -14.81 8.36 -12.82
CA GLY A 567 -13.56 9.07 -13.14
C GLY A 567 -13.74 10.52 -13.62
N LEU A 568 -14.97 11.06 -13.60
CA LEU A 568 -15.28 12.45 -13.99
C LEU A 568 -14.70 13.46 -12.97
N ILE A 569 -14.51 13.02 -11.74
CA ILE A 569 -13.91 13.79 -10.65
C ILE A 569 -12.69 12.98 -10.17
N SER A 570 -11.51 13.59 -10.20
CA SER A 570 -10.28 12.94 -9.73
C SER A 570 -10.37 12.63 -8.23
N ARG A 571 -10.06 11.41 -7.82
CA ARG A 571 -9.87 11.00 -6.42
C ARG A 571 -8.52 11.53 -5.90
N ARG A 572 -8.42 12.87 -5.75
CA ARG A 572 -7.21 13.54 -5.26
C ARG A 572 -7.05 13.43 -3.75
#